data_2f0835b2329e1f0e74217120083fc48f
#
_entry.id   2f0835b2329e1f0e74217120083fc48f
#
_cell.length_a   1.000
_cell.length_b   1.000
_cell.length_c   1.000
_cell.angle_alpha   90.00
_cell.angle_beta   90.00
_cell.angle_gamma   90.00
#
_symmetry.space_group_name_H-M   'P 1'
#
loop_
_entity.id
_entity.type
_entity.pdbx_description
1 polymer ?
#
loop_
_entity_poly.entity_id
_entity_poly.type
_entity_poly.pdbx_seq_one_letter_code
_entity_poly.pdbx_strand_id
1 'polypeptide(L)'
;MKYFSTRNSNEKVSASWAISHGLAPDGGLYVPERLPQFSLDDIINLGKSDYRGRAFGIMKPFLDEFTEDELKAMILRAYGDNFDSADTAPVHFLDEKTAVLELWHGPTCAFKDMALQMLPHLLTASLKKCGEQRKACILVATSGDTGKAALEGFADVENTKILVFYPHNGVSDVQQLQMVTQTGDNVGVAAVRGNFDDAQTGVKQIFGDAAFAEQLSAKGWFLSSANSINWGRLLPQIVYYFSAYCDYANSGRVNYGDAVDFVVPTGNFGNILACWYAKNMGLPVGKLICASNQNNVLADFFSRGVYDRNRTFYTTISPSMDILISSNLERLLYSVCGSDTEVAGYMAELAGTGRYEVSDAVKAVIGKHFVGGYCSDDETKSAINKVYTENGYLMDTHTAVAYNKLAAYRKDTGCVTPAVVVSTASPYKFCNSVLQALGQESDAPGTELIEKLSEVTKTAIPKPLEGLDRREKRFELVVDKPEMKATVADFLK
;
A
#
# COMPACT_ATOMS: atom_id res chain seq x y z
N MET A 1 -2.50 -19.11 15.48
CA MET A 1 -3.35 -17.95 15.12
C MET A 1 -4.41 -18.40 14.13
N LYS A 2 -5.68 -18.05 14.36
CA LYS A 2 -6.77 -18.32 13.41
C LYS A 2 -7.23 -16.99 12.79
N TYR A 3 -7.86 -17.10 11.62
CA TYR A 3 -8.41 -15.99 10.85
C TYR A 3 -9.84 -16.27 10.49
N PHE A 4 -10.64 -15.24 10.28
CA PHE A 4 -12.02 -15.34 9.83
C PHE A 4 -12.39 -14.12 8.97
N SER A 5 -13.53 -14.20 8.29
CA SER A 5 -14.05 -13.11 7.47
C SER A 5 -14.60 -11.96 8.32
N THR A 6 -14.40 -10.73 7.90
CA THR A 6 -15.09 -9.55 8.46
C THR A 6 -16.60 -9.61 8.37
N ARG A 7 -17.17 -10.50 7.53
CA ARG A 7 -18.62 -10.66 7.31
C ARG A 7 -19.18 -11.98 7.82
N ASN A 8 -18.30 -12.92 8.24
CA ASN A 8 -18.69 -14.20 8.85
C ASN A 8 -17.53 -14.67 9.76
N SER A 9 -17.70 -14.49 11.06
CA SER A 9 -16.69 -14.85 12.07
C SER A 9 -16.77 -16.33 12.52
N ASN A 10 -17.77 -17.11 12.03
CA ASN A 10 -17.98 -18.49 12.44
C ASN A 10 -16.96 -19.46 11.83
N GLU A 11 -16.49 -19.17 10.63
CA GLU A 11 -15.53 -20.01 9.91
C GLU A 11 -14.11 -19.54 10.15
N LYS A 12 -13.32 -20.34 10.86
CA LYS A 12 -11.94 -20.05 11.19
C LYS A 12 -10.98 -20.82 10.29
N VAL A 13 -10.07 -20.10 9.67
CA VAL A 13 -9.04 -20.63 8.78
C VAL A 13 -7.63 -20.40 9.32
N SER A 14 -6.62 -21.01 8.72
CA SER A 14 -5.21 -20.78 9.04
C SER A 14 -4.68 -19.49 8.38
N ALA A 15 -3.51 -19.01 8.77
CA ALA A 15 -2.83 -17.90 8.10
C ALA A 15 -2.51 -18.24 6.65
N SER A 16 -2.02 -19.45 6.39
CA SER A 16 -1.73 -19.94 5.03
C SER A 16 -2.98 -19.91 4.15
N TRP A 17 -4.14 -20.33 4.68
CA TRP A 17 -5.40 -20.25 3.95
C TRP A 17 -5.78 -18.81 3.61
N ALA A 18 -5.75 -17.91 4.60
CA ALA A 18 -6.10 -16.50 4.43
C ALA A 18 -5.19 -15.80 3.40
N ILE A 19 -3.89 -16.11 3.40
CA ILE A 19 -2.92 -15.53 2.46
C ILE A 19 -3.09 -16.12 1.06
N SER A 20 -3.29 -17.44 0.93
CA SER A 20 -3.41 -18.10 -0.37
C SER A 20 -4.71 -17.71 -1.11
N HIS A 21 -5.80 -17.47 -0.38
CA HIS A 21 -7.10 -17.11 -0.97
C HIS A 21 -7.32 -15.59 -1.05
N GLY A 22 -6.74 -14.81 -0.13
CA GLY A 22 -6.78 -13.34 -0.13
C GLY A 22 -8.15 -12.74 0.20
N LEU A 23 -9.25 -13.32 -0.30
CA LEU A 23 -10.64 -12.91 -0.09
C LEU A 23 -11.44 -14.09 0.44
N ALA A 24 -12.33 -13.84 1.39
CA ALA A 24 -13.22 -14.88 1.91
C ALA A 24 -14.37 -15.19 0.91
N PRO A 25 -14.98 -16.40 0.95
CA PRO A 25 -16.04 -16.79 0.03
C PRO A 25 -17.27 -15.88 0.06
N ASP A 26 -17.55 -15.25 1.20
CA ASP A 26 -18.63 -14.27 1.40
C ASP A 26 -18.30 -12.86 0.90
N GLY A 27 -17.10 -12.67 0.32
CA GLY A 27 -16.58 -11.39 -0.15
C GLY A 27 -16.02 -10.50 0.95
N GLY A 28 -15.98 -10.97 2.21
CA GLY A 28 -15.34 -10.28 3.33
C GLY A 28 -13.83 -10.45 3.36
N LEU A 29 -13.15 -9.70 4.21
CA LEU A 29 -11.71 -9.66 4.32
C LEU A 29 -11.24 -10.49 5.51
N TYR A 30 -10.17 -11.26 5.35
CA TYR A 30 -9.60 -12.01 6.47
C TYR A 30 -8.96 -11.09 7.50
N VAL A 31 -9.30 -11.33 8.78
CA VAL A 31 -8.72 -10.68 9.97
C VAL A 31 -8.27 -11.74 10.97
N PRO A 32 -7.22 -11.49 11.77
CA PRO A 32 -6.80 -12.40 12.82
C PRO A 32 -7.82 -12.41 13.97
N GLU A 33 -8.00 -13.56 14.62
CA GLU A 33 -8.92 -13.69 15.76
C GLU A 33 -8.53 -12.84 16.98
N ARG A 34 -7.27 -12.46 17.06
CA ARG A 34 -6.73 -11.56 18.09
C ARG A 34 -5.48 -10.86 17.58
N LEU A 35 -5.18 -9.68 18.13
CA LEU A 35 -3.92 -9.00 17.89
C LEU A 35 -2.91 -9.37 18.98
N PRO A 36 -1.68 -9.77 18.62
CA PRO A 36 -0.60 -9.93 19.58
C PRO A 36 -0.39 -8.63 20.37
N GLN A 37 -0.08 -8.75 21.65
CA GLN A 37 0.19 -7.60 22.51
C GLN A 37 1.69 -7.49 22.77
N PHE A 38 2.21 -6.28 22.66
CA PHE A 38 3.60 -5.92 22.95
C PHE A 38 3.63 -4.98 24.15
N SER A 39 4.35 -5.36 25.19
CA SER A 39 4.65 -4.47 26.30
C SER A 39 5.66 -3.40 25.88
N LEU A 40 5.83 -2.37 26.70
CA LEU A 40 6.84 -1.35 26.44
C LEU A 40 8.26 -1.96 26.39
N ASP A 41 8.54 -2.95 27.26
CA ASP A 41 9.83 -3.67 27.26
C ASP A 41 10.03 -4.47 25.96
N ASP A 42 8.98 -5.08 25.42
CA ASP A 42 9.06 -5.75 24.10
C ASP A 42 9.40 -4.75 23.00
N ILE A 43 8.79 -3.57 23.01
CA ILE A 43 9.05 -2.51 22.02
C ILE A 43 10.49 -1.99 22.17
N ILE A 44 10.98 -1.76 23.39
CA ILE A 44 12.38 -1.40 23.66
C ILE A 44 13.34 -2.46 23.13
N ASN A 45 13.02 -3.74 23.30
CA ASN A 45 13.83 -4.84 22.78
C ASN A 45 13.81 -4.91 21.25
N LEU A 46 12.65 -4.67 20.62
CA LEU A 46 12.56 -4.52 19.15
C LEU A 46 13.44 -3.36 18.64
N GLY A 47 13.52 -2.26 19.40
CA GLY A 47 14.36 -1.10 19.08
C GLY A 47 15.86 -1.40 18.99
N LYS A 48 16.33 -2.48 19.64
CA LYS A 48 17.74 -2.94 19.58
C LYS A 48 18.05 -3.77 18.33
N SER A 49 17.03 -4.16 17.56
CA SER A 49 17.18 -5.00 16.36
C SER A 49 17.18 -4.14 15.08
N ASP A 50 17.75 -4.68 14.01
CA ASP A 50 17.58 -4.15 12.67
C ASP A 50 16.14 -4.35 12.16
N TYR A 51 15.83 -3.82 10.97
CA TYR A 51 14.49 -3.95 10.38
C TYR A 51 14.05 -5.41 10.24
N ARG A 52 14.94 -6.33 9.87
CA ARG A 52 14.63 -7.76 9.70
C ARG A 52 14.32 -8.45 11.02
N GLY A 53 15.04 -8.12 12.08
CA GLY A 53 14.74 -8.59 13.43
C GLY A 53 13.39 -8.09 13.93
N ARG A 54 13.08 -6.81 13.70
CA ARG A 54 11.75 -6.22 14.00
C ARG A 54 10.65 -6.92 13.18
N ALA A 55 10.87 -7.16 11.89
CA ALA A 55 9.93 -7.87 11.03
C ALA A 55 9.64 -9.28 11.54
N PHE A 56 10.68 -10.03 11.94
CA PHE A 56 10.50 -11.36 12.53
C PHE A 56 9.68 -11.30 13.82
N GLY A 57 10.05 -10.43 14.76
CA GLY A 57 9.35 -10.32 16.04
C GLY A 57 7.88 -9.97 15.92
N ILE A 58 7.53 -9.08 14.95
CA ILE A 58 6.16 -8.63 14.74
C ILE A 58 5.33 -9.64 13.94
N MET A 59 5.90 -10.25 12.89
CA MET A 59 5.13 -11.13 12.00
C MET A 59 4.98 -12.55 12.57
N LYS A 60 5.94 -13.07 13.34
CA LYS A 60 5.94 -14.44 13.86
C LYS A 60 4.66 -14.80 14.64
N PRO A 61 4.13 -13.96 15.55
CA PRO A 61 2.89 -14.27 16.26
C PRO A 61 1.65 -14.44 15.37
N PHE A 62 1.63 -13.84 14.19
CA PHE A 62 0.55 -13.97 13.18
C PHE A 62 0.72 -15.20 12.30
N LEU A 63 1.95 -15.70 12.16
CA LEU A 63 2.36 -16.75 11.24
C LEU A 63 2.92 -17.97 12.01
N ASP A 64 2.19 -18.41 13.05
CA ASP A 64 2.64 -19.47 13.98
C ASP A 64 2.82 -20.84 13.33
N GLU A 65 2.15 -21.10 12.21
CA GLU A 65 2.29 -22.33 11.42
C GLU A 65 3.56 -22.38 10.55
N PHE A 66 4.28 -21.26 10.40
CA PHE A 66 5.59 -21.22 9.75
C PHE A 66 6.69 -21.41 10.81
N THR A 67 7.69 -22.22 10.49
CA THR A 67 8.86 -22.32 11.37
C THR A 67 9.63 -21.02 11.42
N GLU A 68 10.48 -20.84 12.43
CA GLU A 68 11.33 -19.65 12.52
C GLU A 68 12.27 -19.54 11.31
N ASP A 69 12.86 -20.64 10.89
CA ASP A 69 13.80 -20.66 9.76
C ASP A 69 13.09 -20.33 8.44
N GLU A 70 11.87 -20.86 8.21
CA GLU A 70 11.05 -20.49 7.05
C GLU A 70 10.81 -18.97 7.02
N LEU A 71 10.35 -18.40 8.14
CA LEU A 71 10.03 -16.99 8.20
C LEU A 71 11.27 -16.08 8.09
N LYS A 72 12.36 -16.42 8.77
CA LYS A 72 13.65 -15.71 8.68
C LYS A 72 14.20 -15.73 7.26
N ALA A 73 14.10 -16.86 6.56
CA ALA A 73 14.53 -16.96 5.16
C ALA A 73 13.67 -16.12 4.21
N MET A 74 12.35 -16.03 4.45
CA MET A 74 11.47 -15.15 3.67
C MET A 74 11.79 -13.66 3.91
N ILE A 75 11.97 -13.27 5.17
CA ILE A 75 12.30 -11.89 5.56
C ILE A 75 13.65 -11.47 4.97
N LEU A 76 14.66 -12.35 5.00
CA LEU A 76 15.98 -12.05 4.42
C LEU A 76 15.90 -11.81 2.90
N ARG A 77 15.08 -12.58 2.19
CA ARG A 77 14.86 -12.39 0.75
C ARG A 77 14.05 -11.12 0.44
N ALA A 78 13.06 -10.81 1.30
CA ALA A 78 12.18 -9.65 1.09
C ALA A 78 12.88 -8.32 1.39
N TYR A 79 13.74 -8.28 2.41
CA TYR A 79 14.37 -7.06 2.93
C TYR A 79 15.90 -7.19 2.95
N GLY A 80 16.46 -7.53 1.80
CA GLY A 80 17.90 -7.69 1.58
C GLY A 80 18.51 -6.51 0.80
N ASP A 81 19.43 -6.84 -0.09
CA ASP A 81 20.16 -5.87 -0.93
C ASP A 81 19.31 -5.20 -2.02
N ASN A 82 18.03 -5.57 -2.12
CA ASN A 82 17.04 -4.95 -2.99
C ASN A 82 16.51 -3.61 -2.46
N PHE A 83 16.87 -3.21 -1.24
CA PHE A 83 16.65 -1.88 -0.69
C PHE A 83 17.95 -1.07 -0.73
N ASP A 84 17.88 0.21 -1.12
CA ASP A 84 19.06 1.09 -1.22
C ASP A 84 19.43 1.76 0.11
N SER A 85 18.64 1.55 1.16
CA SER A 85 18.93 1.97 2.52
C SER A 85 19.19 0.77 3.44
N ALA A 86 20.24 0.83 4.24
CA ALA A 86 20.56 -0.16 5.25
C ALA A 86 19.44 -0.32 6.31
N ASP A 87 18.71 0.75 6.58
CA ASP A 87 17.59 0.79 7.53
C ASP A 87 16.27 0.29 6.91
N THR A 88 16.25 -0.02 5.59
CA THR A 88 15.07 -0.45 4.82
C THR A 88 13.94 0.58 4.78
N ALA A 89 13.57 1.18 5.90
CA ALA A 89 12.55 2.22 6.05
C ALA A 89 13.07 3.33 7.00
N PRO A 90 14.03 4.15 6.55
CA PRO A 90 14.67 5.15 7.38
C PRO A 90 13.71 6.27 7.80
N VAL A 91 14.04 6.92 8.91
CA VAL A 91 13.32 8.08 9.44
C VAL A 91 14.19 9.32 9.26
N HIS A 92 13.70 10.28 8.47
CA HIS A 92 14.29 11.59 8.29
C HIS A 92 13.63 12.63 9.19
N PHE A 93 14.39 13.48 9.86
CA PHE A 93 13.85 14.50 10.76
C PHE A 93 13.83 15.87 10.08
N LEU A 94 12.62 16.45 9.92
CA LEU A 94 12.46 17.83 9.43
C LEU A 94 12.73 18.85 10.53
N ASP A 95 12.29 18.53 11.75
CA ASP A 95 12.50 19.33 12.96
C ASP A 95 12.44 18.44 14.20
N GLU A 96 12.49 19.04 15.41
CA GLU A 96 12.47 18.30 16.68
C GLU A 96 11.18 17.48 16.92
N LYS A 97 10.08 17.82 16.24
CA LYS A 97 8.75 17.21 16.45
C LYS A 97 8.15 16.59 15.18
N THR A 98 8.83 16.70 14.07
CA THR A 98 8.32 16.21 12.78
C THR A 98 9.36 15.33 12.11
N ALA A 99 9.01 14.07 11.97
CA ALA A 99 9.80 13.09 11.22
C ALA A 99 9.06 12.65 9.95
N VAL A 100 9.81 12.16 8.96
CA VAL A 100 9.29 11.55 7.74
C VAL A 100 9.77 10.11 7.70
N LEU A 101 8.85 9.16 7.60
CA LEU A 101 9.16 7.75 7.41
C LEU A 101 9.24 7.46 5.91
N GLU A 102 10.42 7.19 5.41
CA GLU A 102 10.67 6.95 3.99
C GLU A 102 10.46 5.47 3.64
N LEU A 103 9.38 5.15 2.92
CA LEU A 103 9.01 3.78 2.55
C LEU A 103 9.32 3.45 1.07
N TRP A 104 10.14 4.26 0.41
CA TRP A 104 10.38 4.20 -1.03
C TRP A 104 11.81 3.80 -1.40
N HIS A 105 12.58 3.26 -0.48
CA HIS A 105 13.95 2.76 -0.70
C HIS A 105 14.01 1.38 -1.35
N GLY A 106 12.86 0.78 -1.65
CA GLY A 106 12.76 -0.50 -2.34
C GLY A 106 12.92 -0.39 -3.86
N PRO A 107 12.91 -1.53 -4.56
CA PRO A 107 13.25 -1.63 -5.98
C PRO A 107 12.30 -0.89 -6.92
N THR A 108 11.14 -0.46 -6.48
CA THR A 108 10.18 0.29 -7.31
C THR A 108 9.95 1.72 -6.86
N CYS A 109 10.68 2.16 -5.85
CA CYS A 109 10.60 3.51 -5.28
C CYS A 109 9.21 3.88 -4.77
N ALA A 110 8.48 2.93 -4.18
CA ALA A 110 7.17 3.11 -3.57
C ALA A 110 6.98 2.20 -2.36
N PHE A 111 6.18 2.66 -1.35
CA PHE A 111 5.90 1.89 -0.12
C PHE A 111 5.33 0.49 -0.37
N LYS A 112 4.80 0.26 -1.55
CA LYS A 112 4.22 -1.03 -1.94
C LYS A 112 5.26 -2.15 -1.93
N ASP A 113 6.54 -1.82 -2.09
CA ASP A 113 7.66 -2.76 -1.96
C ASP A 113 7.71 -3.40 -0.57
N MET A 114 7.42 -2.64 0.49
CA MET A 114 7.42 -3.14 1.86
C MET A 114 6.55 -4.39 2.06
N ALA A 115 5.49 -4.51 1.27
CA ALA A 115 4.59 -5.65 1.30
C ALA A 115 4.77 -6.59 0.10
N LEU A 116 5.06 -6.06 -1.09
CA LEU A 116 5.12 -6.86 -2.32
C LEU A 116 6.46 -7.58 -2.51
N GLN A 117 7.51 -7.19 -1.79
CA GLN A 117 8.72 -8.02 -1.69
C GLN A 117 8.51 -9.22 -0.74
N MET A 118 7.60 -9.14 0.22
CA MET A 118 7.31 -10.23 1.18
C MET A 118 6.17 -11.17 0.70
N LEU A 119 5.13 -10.63 0.06
CA LEU A 119 3.95 -11.39 -0.35
C LEU A 119 4.26 -12.63 -1.20
N PRO A 120 5.13 -12.59 -2.22
CA PRO A 120 5.40 -13.76 -3.05
C PRO A 120 5.92 -14.94 -2.24
N HIS A 121 6.79 -14.69 -1.27
CA HIS A 121 7.35 -15.72 -0.38
C HIS A 121 6.28 -16.28 0.57
N LEU A 122 5.45 -15.40 1.16
CA LEU A 122 4.33 -15.83 1.99
C LEU A 122 3.30 -16.63 1.18
N LEU A 123 2.98 -16.17 -0.03
CA LEU A 123 1.98 -16.82 -0.90
C LEU A 123 2.42 -18.22 -1.32
N THR A 124 3.63 -18.36 -1.86
CA THR A 124 4.13 -19.65 -2.33
C THR A 124 4.28 -20.67 -1.19
N ALA A 125 4.77 -20.23 -0.03
CA ALA A 125 4.84 -21.08 1.16
C ALA A 125 3.43 -21.44 1.70
N SER A 126 2.47 -20.51 1.64
CA SER A 126 1.08 -20.74 2.03
C SER A 126 0.40 -21.75 1.11
N LEU A 127 0.55 -21.62 -0.20
CA LEU A 127 0.01 -22.57 -1.18
C LEU A 127 0.54 -23.97 -0.93
N LYS A 128 1.84 -24.11 -0.68
CA LYS A 128 2.45 -25.40 -0.32
C LYS A 128 1.84 -25.98 0.97
N LYS A 129 1.64 -25.18 2.00
CA LYS A 129 1.01 -25.61 3.27
C LYS A 129 -0.47 -25.98 3.10
N CYS A 130 -1.18 -25.35 2.18
CA CYS A 130 -2.56 -25.69 1.83
C CYS A 130 -2.67 -26.91 0.88
N GLY A 131 -1.55 -27.49 0.42
CA GLY A 131 -1.53 -28.63 -0.48
C GLY A 131 -1.92 -28.28 -1.93
N GLU A 132 -1.87 -27.01 -2.33
CA GLU A 132 -2.16 -26.59 -3.70
C GLU A 132 -1.03 -27.04 -4.63
N GLN A 133 -1.40 -27.77 -5.67
CA GLN A 133 -0.46 -28.33 -6.65
C GLN A 133 -0.40 -27.53 -7.96
N ARG A 134 -1.40 -26.68 -8.20
CA ARG A 134 -1.46 -25.83 -9.40
C ARG A 134 -0.54 -24.63 -9.24
N LYS A 135 -0.13 -24.08 -10.38
CA LYS A 135 0.63 -22.82 -10.45
C LYS A 135 -0.30 -21.62 -10.33
N ALA A 136 0.15 -20.56 -9.69
CA ALA A 136 -0.61 -19.34 -9.53
C ALA A 136 -0.36 -18.36 -10.69
N CYS A 137 -1.42 -17.91 -11.35
CA CYS A 137 -1.39 -16.75 -12.24
C CYS A 137 -1.90 -15.52 -11.47
N ILE A 138 -0.99 -14.58 -11.20
CA ILE A 138 -1.32 -13.34 -10.50
C ILE A 138 -1.81 -12.32 -11.54
N LEU A 139 -3.08 -11.91 -11.44
CA LEU A 139 -3.63 -10.87 -12.30
C LEU A 139 -3.75 -9.56 -11.51
N VAL A 140 -3.25 -8.48 -12.12
CA VAL A 140 -3.27 -7.14 -11.51
C VAL A 140 -3.80 -6.14 -12.52
N ALA A 141 -4.80 -5.36 -12.14
CA ALA A 141 -5.11 -4.08 -12.79
C ALA A 141 -4.48 -2.97 -11.95
N THR A 142 -3.80 -2.02 -12.59
CA THR A 142 -3.04 -0.99 -11.89
C THR A 142 -3.20 0.39 -12.51
N SER A 143 -3.12 1.42 -11.66
CA SER A 143 -2.91 2.82 -12.05
C SER A 143 -1.43 3.25 -11.98
N GLY A 144 -0.49 2.28 -11.92
CA GLY A 144 0.96 2.51 -11.91
C GLY A 144 1.72 1.71 -10.85
N ASP A 145 1.93 2.25 -9.67
CA ASP A 145 2.83 1.73 -8.63
C ASP A 145 2.57 0.29 -8.20
N THR A 146 1.29 -0.08 -8.01
CA THR A 146 0.96 -1.45 -7.55
C THR A 146 1.35 -2.51 -8.56
N GLY A 147 1.13 -2.22 -9.85
CA GLY A 147 1.52 -3.13 -10.93
C GLY A 147 3.01 -3.33 -10.99
N LYS A 148 3.78 -2.23 -10.98
CA LYS A 148 5.24 -2.31 -10.98
C LYS A 148 5.78 -3.06 -9.76
N ALA A 149 5.29 -2.74 -8.56
CA ALA A 149 5.76 -3.40 -7.35
C ALA A 149 5.39 -4.91 -7.31
N ALA A 150 4.23 -5.28 -7.89
CA ALA A 150 3.86 -6.68 -8.02
C ALA A 150 4.72 -7.41 -9.07
N LEU A 151 4.99 -6.80 -10.23
CA LEU A 151 5.90 -7.35 -11.23
C LEU A 151 7.28 -7.64 -10.63
N GLU A 152 7.83 -6.67 -9.88
CA GLU A 152 9.14 -6.81 -9.25
C GLU A 152 9.15 -7.92 -8.21
N GLY A 153 8.15 -7.95 -7.32
CA GLY A 153 8.10 -8.94 -6.25
C GLY A 153 7.87 -10.37 -6.74
N PHE A 154 7.12 -10.55 -7.84
CA PHE A 154 6.84 -11.87 -8.41
C PHE A 154 7.80 -12.28 -9.55
N ALA A 155 8.75 -11.41 -9.96
CA ALA A 155 9.72 -11.76 -10.99
C ALA A 155 10.50 -13.02 -10.60
N ASP A 156 10.49 -14.01 -11.49
CA ASP A 156 11.16 -15.30 -11.35
C ASP A 156 10.81 -16.11 -10.09
N VAL A 157 9.68 -15.82 -9.45
CA VAL A 157 9.16 -16.60 -8.33
C VAL A 157 8.59 -17.91 -8.86
N GLU A 158 9.14 -19.03 -8.35
CA GLU A 158 8.79 -20.38 -8.76
C GLU A 158 7.29 -20.67 -8.63
N ASN A 159 6.72 -21.41 -9.58
CA ASN A 159 5.31 -21.80 -9.62
C ASN A 159 4.33 -20.60 -9.71
N THR A 160 4.81 -19.45 -10.14
CA THR A 160 3.97 -18.28 -10.40
C THR A 160 4.18 -17.72 -11.81
N LYS A 161 3.15 -17.11 -12.35
CA LYS A 161 3.22 -16.13 -13.45
C LYS A 161 2.45 -14.89 -13.04
N ILE A 162 2.90 -13.73 -13.47
CA ILE A 162 2.19 -12.47 -13.21
C ILE A 162 1.90 -11.73 -14.51
N LEU A 163 0.66 -11.29 -14.67
CA LEU A 163 0.22 -10.44 -15.79
C LEU A 163 -0.43 -9.17 -15.25
N VAL A 164 0.14 -8.03 -15.65
CA VAL A 164 -0.34 -6.71 -15.25
C VAL A 164 -1.01 -6.01 -16.41
N PHE A 165 -2.24 -5.54 -16.18
CA PHE A 165 -2.98 -4.67 -17.06
C PHE A 165 -2.97 -3.24 -16.55
N TYR A 166 -2.63 -2.27 -17.40
CA TYR A 166 -2.66 -0.84 -17.07
C TYR A 166 -3.38 -0.05 -18.17
N PRO A 167 -4.01 1.10 -17.86
CA PRO A 167 -4.70 1.91 -18.85
C PRO A 167 -3.69 2.53 -19.84
N HIS A 168 -3.92 2.34 -21.12
CA HIS A 168 -3.11 2.94 -22.18
C HIS A 168 -3.18 4.47 -22.05
N ASN A 169 -2.03 5.13 -21.89
CA ASN A 169 -1.90 6.57 -21.63
C ASN A 169 -2.52 7.05 -20.29
N GLY A 170 -2.75 6.14 -19.33
CA GLY A 170 -3.35 6.47 -18.03
C GLY A 170 -2.41 6.33 -16.82
N VAL A 171 -1.10 6.21 -17.05
CA VAL A 171 -0.05 6.18 -16.03
C VAL A 171 1.05 7.18 -16.42
N SER A 172 1.91 7.60 -15.45
CA SER A 172 3.04 8.47 -15.80
C SER A 172 4.06 7.74 -16.67
N ASP A 173 4.85 8.49 -17.46
CA ASP A 173 5.89 7.92 -18.32
C ASP A 173 6.88 7.07 -17.53
N VAL A 174 7.26 7.54 -16.33
CA VAL A 174 8.17 6.80 -15.43
C VAL A 174 7.53 5.47 -15.00
N GLN A 175 6.26 5.48 -14.59
CA GLN A 175 5.55 4.27 -14.19
C GLN A 175 5.37 3.29 -15.36
N GLN A 176 5.05 3.81 -16.54
CA GLN A 176 4.94 2.99 -17.75
C GLN A 176 6.27 2.31 -18.07
N LEU A 177 7.36 3.08 -18.13
CA LEU A 177 8.68 2.55 -18.41
C LEU A 177 9.12 1.53 -17.37
N GLN A 178 8.89 1.77 -16.08
CA GLN A 178 9.16 0.81 -15.04
C GLN A 178 8.46 -0.55 -15.28
N MET A 179 7.23 -0.55 -15.82
CA MET A 179 6.49 -1.78 -16.11
C MET A 179 6.96 -2.44 -17.41
N VAL A 180 7.05 -1.68 -18.52
CA VAL A 180 7.35 -2.27 -19.83
C VAL A 180 8.81 -2.71 -19.98
N THR A 181 9.70 -2.27 -19.10
CA THR A 181 11.11 -2.69 -19.03
C THR A 181 11.37 -3.77 -17.97
N GLN A 182 10.31 -4.29 -17.31
CA GLN A 182 10.44 -5.30 -16.28
C GLN A 182 11.13 -6.55 -16.80
N THR A 183 12.09 -7.07 -16.06
CA THR A 183 12.78 -8.35 -16.30
C THR A 183 12.06 -9.52 -15.62
N GLY A 184 12.45 -10.74 -15.96
CA GLY A 184 11.89 -12.00 -15.46
C GLY A 184 11.20 -12.79 -16.57
N ASP A 185 11.22 -14.13 -16.44
CA ASP A 185 10.67 -15.04 -17.45
C ASP A 185 9.17 -15.33 -17.23
N ASN A 186 8.68 -15.05 -16.04
CA ASN A 186 7.31 -15.33 -15.61
C ASN A 186 6.42 -14.08 -15.56
N VAL A 187 6.88 -12.94 -16.08
CA VAL A 187 6.16 -11.66 -16.06
C VAL A 187 5.58 -11.29 -17.41
N GLY A 188 4.41 -10.64 -17.40
CA GLY A 188 3.76 -10.10 -18.58
C GLY A 188 3.09 -8.77 -18.27
N VAL A 189 3.05 -7.88 -19.25
CA VAL A 189 2.44 -6.55 -19.16
C VAL A 189 1.65 -6.26 -20.41
N ALA A 190 0.43 -5.75 -20.27
CA ALA A 190 -0.40 -5.32 -21.38
C ALA A 190 -1.12 -4.00 -21.05
N ALA A 191 -1.06 -3.06 -21.98
CA ALA A 191 -1.87 -1.85 -21.93
C ALA A 191 -3.31 -2.15 -22.38
N VAL A 192 -4.30 -1.53 -21.74
CA VAL A 192 -5.71 -1.66 -22.10
C VAL A 192 -6.22 -0.33 -22.62
N ARG A 193 -6.83 -0.31 -23.82
CA ARG A 193 -7.50 0.88 -24.33
C ARG A 193 -8.71 1.18 -23.46
N GLY A 194 -8.68 2.35 -22.80
CA GLY A 194 -9.66 2.78 -21.82
C GLY A 194 -8.98 3.38 -20.58
N ASN A 195 -9.74 3.51 -19.50
CA ASN A 195 -9.27 4.04 -18.22
C ASN A 195 -8.95 2.90 -17.21
N PHE A 196 -8.57 3.28 -15.99
CA PHE A 196 -8.27 2.31 -14.94
C PHE A 196 -9.47 1.43 -14.56
N ASP A 197 -10.68 2.00 -14.56
CA ASP A 197 -11.91 1.24 -14.24
C ASP A 197 -12.22 0.17 -15.30
N ASP A 198 -11.86 0.42 -16.58
CA ASP A 198 -11.99 -0.57 -17.65
C ASP A 198 -11.04 -1.76 -17.41
N ALA A 199 -9.78 -1.49 -17.12
CA ALA A 199 -8.80 -2.53 -16.79
C ALA A 199 -9.22 -3.33 -15.54
N GLN A 200 -9.66 -2.64 -14.48
CA GLN A 200 -10.10 -3.27 -13.23
C GLN A 200 -11.37 -4.12 -13.45
N THR A 201 -12.33 -3.61 -14.22
CA THR A 201 -13.56 -4.33 -14.54
C THR A 201 -13.26 -5.58 -15.37
N GLY A 202 -12.35 -5.48 -16.37
CA GLY A 202 -11.90 -6.61 -17.16
C GLY A 202 -11.28 -7.71 -16.29
N VAL A 203 -10.37 -7.35 -15.38
CA VAL A 203 -9.78 -8.30 -14.41
C VAL A 203 -10.84 -8.94 -13.52
N LYS A 204 -11.80 -8.16 -12.99
CA LYS A 204 -12.91 -8.71 -12.17
C LYS A 204 -13.79 -9.68 -12.96
N GLN A 205 -14.07 -9.39 -14.24
CA GLN A 205 -14.84 -10.30 -15.11
C GLN A 205 -14.09 -11.62 -15.34
N ILE A 206 -12.77 -11.57 -15.52
CA ILE A 206 -11.93 -12.77 -15.66
C ILE A 206 -11.97 -13.62 -14.38
N PHE A 207 -11.86 -13.01 -13.21
CA PHE A 207 -11.97 -13.71 -11.91
C PHE A 207 -13.37 -14.33 -11.70
N GLY A 208 -14.43 -13.69 -12.18
CA GLY A 208 -15.82 -14.17 -12.07
C GLY A 208 -16.22 -15.23 -13.10
N ASP A 209 -15.36 -15.54 -14.09
CA ASP A 209 -15.64 -16.50 -15.16
C ASP A 209 -15.29 -17.93 -14.70
N ALA A 210 -16.30 -18.65 -14.16
CA ALA A 210 -16.14 -20.01 -13.64
C ALA A 210 -15.68 -21.01 -14.74
N ALA A 211 -16.21 -20.86 -15.97
CA ALA A 211 -15.81 -21.74 -17.09
C ALA A 211 -14.33 -21.53 -17.46
N PHE A 212 -13.87 -20.30 -17.44
CA PHE A 212 -12.45 -19.99 -17.68
C PHE A 212 -11.56 -20.49 -16.53
N ALA A 213 -11.99 -20.34 -15.29
CA ALA A 213 -11.28 -20.88 -14.12
C ALA A 213 -11.12 -22.41 -14.21
N GLU A 214 -12.17 -23.13 -14.66
CA GLU A 214 -12.11 -24.57 -14.88
C GLU A 214 -11.14 -24.95 -16.00
N GLN A 215 -11.15 -24.23 -17.11
CA GLN A 215 -10.20 -24.42 -18.22
C GLN A 215 -8.74 -24.22 -17.76
N LEU A 216 -8.46 -23.22 -16.95
CA LEU A 216 -7.14 -22.98 -16.39
C LEU A 216 -6.74 -24.08 -15.40
N SER A 217 -7.68 -24.53 -14.56
CA SER A 217 -7.45 -25.61 -13.60
C SER A 217 -7.07 -26.91 -14.30
N ALA A 218 -7.73 -27.24 -15.40
CA ALA A 218 -7.40 -28.42 -16.23
C ALA A 218 -5.97 -28.36 -16.81
N LYS A 219 -5.40 -27.13 -16.96
CA LYS A 219 -4.02 -26.90 -17.40
C LYS A 219 -3.02 -26.74 -16.22
N GLY A 220 -3.46 -26.96 -15.01
CA GLY A 220 -2.63 -26.83 -13.81
C GLY A 220 -2.40 -25.38 -13.34
N TRP A 221 -3.29 -24.46 -13.70
CA TRP A 221 -3.24 -23.05 -13.28
C TRP A 221 -4.47 -22.67 -12.47
N PHE A 222 -4.31 -21.70 -11.56
CA PHE A 222 -5.42 -20.97 -10.96
C PHE A 222 -5.10 -19.46 -10.90
N LEU A 223 -6.16 -18.64 -10.86
CA LEU A 223 -6.02 -17.21 -10.78
C LEU A 223 -5.87 -16.77 -9.32
N SER A 224 -4.92 -15.88 -9.07
CA SER A 224 -4.71 -15.22 -7.80
C SER A 224 -4.47 -13.72 -7.99
N SER A 225 -4.50 -12.96 -6.91
CA SER A 225 -4.35 -11.52 -6.96
C SER A 225 -3.34 -11.03 -5.92
N ALA A 226 -2.51 -10.05 -6.32
CA ALA A 226 -1.64 -9.31 -5.42
C ALA A 226 -2.33 -8.07 -4.80
N ASN A 227 -3.64 -8.10 -4.61
CA ASN A 227 -4.44 -6.94 -4.19
C ASN A 227 -4.14 -6.53 -2.73
N SER A 228 -4.38 -5.25 -2.41
CA SER A 228 -4.14 -4.69 -1.05
C SER A 228 -5.01 -5.30 0.04
N ILE A 229 -6.09 -6.01 -0.34
CA ILE A 229 -6.98 -6.72 0.58
C ILE A 229 -6.39 -8.02 1.13
N ASN A 230 -5.37 -8.61 0.49
CA ASN A 230 -4.72 -9.81 0.98
C ASN A 230 -4.04 -9.55 2.33
N TRP A 231 -4.25 -10.44 3.31
CA TRP A 231 -3.60 -10.33 4.63
C TRP A 231 -2.07 -10.33 4.53
N GLY A 232 -1.51 -11.13 3.62
CA GLY A 232 -0.07 -11.16 3.35
C GLY A 232 0.50 -9.83 2.82
N ARG A 233 -0.36 -8.89 2.37
CA ARG A 233 0.04 -7.52 2.05
C ARG A 233 -0.14 -6.55 3.22
N LEU A 234 -1.07 -6.81 4.10
CA LEU A 234 -1.32 -5.94 5.25
C LEU A 234 -0.31 -6.17 6.37
N LEU A 235 -0.04 -7.44 6.69
CA LEU A 235 0.83 -7.83 7.79
C LEU A 235 2.23 -7.19 7.73
N PRO A 236 2.97 -7.20 6.61
CA PRO A 236 4.29 -6.58 6.55
C PRO A 236 4.27 -5.07 6.80
N GLN A 237 3.13 -4.42 6.58
CA GLN A 237 3.00 -2.97 6.79
C GLN A 237 2.93 -2.59 8.28
N ILE A 238 2.58 -3.50 9.17
CA ILE A 238 2.61 -3.25 10.61
C ILE A 238 4.05 -3.01 11.08
N VAL A 239 5.01 -3.67 10.47
CA VAL A 239 6.42 -3.65 10.85
C VAL A 239 7.03 -2.26 10.84
N TYR A 240 6.83 -1.51 9.76
CA TYR A 240 7.46 -0.21 9.61
C TYR A 240 6.92 0.87 10.59
N TYR A 241 5.74 0.68 11.15
CA TYR A 241 5.25 1.56 12.22
C TYR A 241 5.97 1.34 13.55
N PHE A 242 6.20 0.07 13.91
CA PHE A 242 7.05 -0.25 15.06
C PHE A 242 8.48 0.22 14.81
N SER A 243 9.01 0.01 13.59
CA SER A 243 10.35 0.44 13.22
C SER A 243 10.51 1.95 13.34
N ALA A 244 9.61 2.73 12.74
CA ALA A 244 9.63 4.18 12.81
C ALA A 244 9.56 4.72 14.25
N TYR A 245 8.71 4.12 15.08
CA TYR A 245 8.61 4.49 16.50
C TYR A 245 9.92 4.21 17.24
N CYS A 246 10.50 3.02 17.05
CA CYS A 246 11.76 2.64 17.67
C CYS A 246 12.91 3.58 17.24
N ASP A 247 12.98 3.90 15.94
CA ASP A 247 14.03 4.79 15.43
C ASP A 247 13.86 6.23 15.93
N TYR A 248 12.61 6.70 16.05
CA TYR A 248 12.33 7.99 16.66
C TYR A 248 12.74 8.02 18.15
N ALA A 249 12.42 6.97 18.91
CA ALA A 249 12.81 6.89 20.31
C ALA A 249 14.33 6.74 20.48
N ASN A 250 14.97 5.90 19.64
CA ASN A 250 16.42 5.72 19.66
C ASN A 250 17.20 7.01 19.30
N SER A 251 16.58 7.93 18.55
CA SER A 251 17.16 9.24 18.26
C SER A 251 17.21 10.18 19.47
N GLY A 252 16.53 9.84 20.57
CA GLY A 252 16.43 10.64 21.78
C GLY A 252 15.46 11.83 21.69
N ARG A 253 14.71 11.99 20.58
CA ARG A 253 13.71 13.06 20.39
C ARG A 253 12.39 12.78 21.08
N VAL A 254 12.08 11.52 21.30
CA VAL A 254 10.95 11.05 22.12
C VAL A 254 11.45 9.95 23.06
N ASN A 255 10.80 9.78 24.22
CA ASN A 255 11.11 8.65 25.08
C ASN A 255 10.24 7.45 24.71
N TYR A 256 10.73 6.24 24.98
CA TYR A 256 9.87 5.06 24.90
C TYR A 256 8.67 5.21 25.86
N GLY A 257 7.47 5.07 25.32
CA GLY A 257 6.20 5.30 26.00
C GLY A 257 5.53 6.63 25.66
N ASP A 258 6.25 7.61 25.13
CA ASP A 258 5.66 8.85 24.62
C ASP A 258 4.79 8.57 23.40
N ALA A 259 3.63 9.23 23.31
CA ALA A 259 2.74 9.09 22.17
C ALA A 259 3.28 9.83 20.94
N VAL A 260 3.20 9.18 19.78
CA VAL A 260 3.58 9.75 18.48
C VAL A 260 2.37 9.71 17.54
N ASP A 261 2.04 10.83 16.90
CA ASP A 261 1.00 10.89 15.87
C ASP A 261 1.54 10.37 14.53
N PHE A 262 0.72 9.67 13.76
CA PHE A 262 1.08 9.24 12.42
C PHE A 262 0.15 9.86 11.38
N VAL A 263 0.74 10.44 10.33
CA VAL A 263 0.02 11.10 9.25
C VAL A 263 0.24 10.31 7.96
N VAL A 264 -0.84 9.77 7.43
CA VAL A 264 -0.75 8.78 6.35
C VAL A 264 -1.51 9.26 5.13
N PRO A 265 -0.84 9.42 3.97
CA PRO A 265 -1.53 9.66 2.70
C PRO A 265 -2.31 8.38 2.34
N THR A 266 -3.64 8.51 2.23
CA THR A 266 -4.52 7.34 2.28
C THR A 266 -5.42 7.22 1.06
N GLY A 267 -5.34 6.07 0.38
CA GLY A 267 -6.29 5.61 -0.64
C GLY A 267 -7.03 4.36 -0.16
N ASN A 268 -6.52 3.16 -0.49
CA ASN A 268 -7.14 1.86 -0.16
C ASN A 268 -7.08 1.46 1.34
N PHE A 269 -6.70 2.37 2.21
CA PHE A 269 -6.70 2.26 3.67
C PHE A 269 -5.74 1.21 4.27
N GLY A 270 -5.02 0.42 3.49
CA GLY A 270 -4.12 -0.63 4.00
C GLY A 270 -3.01 -0.09 4.89
N ASN A 271 -2.36 1.00 4.46
CA ASN A 271 -1.25 1.62 5.16
C ASN A 271 -1.67 2.15 6.54
N ILE A 272 -2.66 3.03 6.63
CA ILE A 272 -3.11 3.58 7.92
C ILE A 272 -3.77 2.53 8.82
N LEU A 273 -4.41 1.50 8.25
CA LEU A 273 -4.94 0.35 9.00
C LEU A 273 -3.82 -0.44 9.67
N ALA A 274 -2.67 -0.59 9.03
CA ALA A 274 -1.52 -1.23 9.65
C ALA A 274 -1.03 -0.45 10.88
N CYS A 275 -1.07 0.90 10.85
CA CYS A 275 -0.82 1.74 12.02
C CYS A 275 -1.88 1.54 13.12
N TRP A 276 -3.16 1.43 12.73
CA TRP A 276 -4.23 1.11 13.67
C TRP A 276 -4.01 -0.22 14.38
N TYR A 277 -3.57 -1.24 13.64
CA TYR A 277 -3.21 -2.53 14.23
C TYR A 277 -2.00 -2.40 15.15
N ALA A 278 -0.94 -1.70 14.74
CA ALA A 278 0.22 -1.43 15.58
C ALA A 278 -0.17 -0.75 16.91
N LYS A 279 -1.06 0.26 16.86
CA LYS A 279 -1.63 0.90 18.05
C LYS A 279 -2.35 -0.09 18.97
N ASN A 280 -3.20 -0.95 18.40
CA ASN A 280 -3.95 -1.96 19.18
C ASN A 280 -3.06 -3.12 19.64
N MET A 281 -1.85 -3.26 19.11
CA MET A 281 -0.82 -4.18 19.58
C MET A 281 0.03 -3.61 20.71
N GLY A 282 -0.18 -2.36 21.11
CA GLY A 282 0.51 -1.71 22.24
C GLY A 282 1.50 -0.63 21.83
N LEU A 283 1.69 -0.34 20.53
CA LEU A 283 2.55 0.75 20.09
C LEU A 283 1.99 2.10 20.58
N PRO A 284 2.79 3.00 21.21
CA PRO A 284 2.33 4.29 21.72
C PRO A 284 2.01 5.27 20.57
N VAL A 285 0.92 5.02 19.87
CA VAL A 285 0.41 5.86 18.77
C VAL A 285 -0.60 6.85 19.35
N GLY A 286 -0.42 8.13 19.11
CA GLY A 286 -1.39 9.19 19.40
C GLY A 286 -2.57 9.18 18.43
N LYS A 287 -2.70 10.22 17.61
CA LYS A 287 -3.70 10.30 16.54
C LYS A 287 -3.20 9.64 15.26
N LEU A 288 -4.14 9.08 14.51
CA LEU A 288 -3.94 8.66 13.13
C LEU A 288 -4.61 9.72 12.22
N ILE A 289 -3.80 10.46 11.50
CA ILE A 289 -4.28 11.51 10.61
C ILE A 289 -4.37 10.94 9.19
N CYS A 290 -5.61 10.71 8.75
CA CYS A 290 -5.94 10.21 7.43
C CYS A 290 -5.96 11.37 6.44
N ALA A 291 -4.93 11.48 5.62
CA ALA A 291 -4.80 12.54 4.63
C ALA A 291 -5.32 12.07 3.28
N SER A 292 -6.23 12.84 2.68
CA SER A 292 -6.84 12.61 1.37
C SER A 292 -6.47 13.75 0.40
N ASN A 293 -6.53 13.48 -0.90
CA ASN A 293 -6.57 14.50 -1.93
C ASN A 293 -8.02 14.95 -2.18
N GLN A 294 -8.32 15.55 -3.33
CA GLN A 294 -9.68 16.00 -3.69
C GLN A 294 -10.72 14.86 -3.69
N ASN A 295 -10.29 13.60 -3.83
CA ASN A 295 -11.15 12.44 -3.65
C ASN A 295 -11.32 12.15 -2.14
N ASN A 296 -12.00 13.02 -1.44
CA ASN A 296 -12.02 13.16 0.01
C ASN A 296 -13.03 12.27 0.75
N VAL A 297 -13.44 11.14 0.16
CA VAL A 297 -14.43 10.23 0.75
C VAL A 297 -14.09 9.80 2.19
N LEU A 298 -12.80 9.54 2.46
CA LEU A 298 -12.33 9.17 3.79
C LEU A 298 -12.34 10.34 4.77
N ALA A 299 -11.95 11.53 4.32
CA ALA A 299 -11.99 12.73 5.16
C ALA A 299 -13.43 13.03 5.64
N ASP A 300 -14.41 12.91 4.74
CA ASP A 300 -15.83 13.06 5.08
C ASP A 300 -16.32 11.94 6.01
N PHE A 301 -15.89 10.69 5.76
CA PHE A 301 -16.21 9.57 6.63
C PHE A 301 -15.73 9.79 8.07
N PHE A 302 -14.48 10.21 8.26
CA PHE A 302 -13.93 10.44 9.60
C PHE A 302 -14.56 11.65 10.30
N SER A 303 -15.08 12.63 9.55
CA SER A 303 -15.75 13.81 10.14
C SER A 303 -17.22 13.57 10.47
N ARG A 304 -17.93 12.73 9.71
CA ARG A 304 -19.39 12.59 9.77
C ARG A 304 -19.88 11.19 10.12
N GLY A 305 -19.03 10.17 9.99
CA GLY A 305 -19.43 8.76 10.10
C GLY A 305 -20.24 8.27 8.90
N VAL A 306 -20.24 9.00 7.80
CA VAL A 306 -20.96 8.65 6.57
C VAL A 306 -19.96 8.38 5.46
N TYR A 307 -20.04 7.18 4.89
CA TYR A 307 -19.29 6.82 3.68
C TYR A 307 -20.21 6.95 2.47
N ASP A 308 -19.83 7.79 1.50
CA ASP A 308 -20.63 8.03 0.31
C ASP A 308 -19.73 8.12 -0.93
N ARG A 309 -19.85 7.09 -1.82
CA ARG A 309 -19.11 7.03 -3.08
C ARG A 309 -19.80 7.75 -4.25
N ASN A 310 -21.04 8.23 -4.05
CA ASN A 310 -21.84 8.90 -5.08
C ASN A 310 -21.38 10.35 -5.22
N ARG A 311 -20.17 10.56 -5.72
CA ARG A 311 -19.52 11.86 -5.89
C ARG A 311 -18.68 11.91 -7.15
N THR A 312 -18.28 13.10 -7.55
CA THR A 312 -17.36 13.29 -8.66
C THR A 312 -16.00 12.66 -8.36
N PHE A 313 -15.45 11.95 -9.32
CA PHE A 313 -14.07 11.46 -9.30
C PHE A 313 -13.13 12.51 -9.90
N TYR A 314 -12.02 12.77 -9.23
CA TYR A 314 -10.99 13.73 -9.67
C TYR A 314 -9.70 12.97 -10.00
N THR A 315 -9.10 13.27 -11.14
CA THR A 315 -7.72 12.86 -11.43
C THR A 315 -6.80 13.93 -10.87
N THR A 316 -5.91 13.55 -9.96
CA THR A 316 -5.05 14.48 -9.23
C THR A 316 -3.57 14.18 -9.47
N ILE A 317 -2.69 15.06 -8.95
CA ILE A 317 -1.22 14.83 -8.97
C ILE A 317 -0.76 13.78 -7.96
N SER A 318 -1.65 13.23 -7.12
CA SER A 318 -1.38 12.15 -6.17
C SER A 318 -2.21 10.89 -6.48
N PRO A 319 -1.98 10.23 -7.64
CA PRO A 319 -2.91 9.25 -8.24
C PRO A 319 -3.12 7.98 -7.40
N SER A 320 -2.20 7.61 -6.49
CA SER A 320 -2.41 6.44 -5.61
C SER A 320 -3.51 6.66 -4.56
N MET A 321 -3.99 7.91 -4.42
CA MET A 321 -5.08 8.30 -3.53
C MET A 321 -6.38 8.60 -4.29
N ASP A 322 -6.39 8.50 -5.62
CA ASP A 322 -7.58 8.69 -6.47
C ASP A 322 -8.49 7.48 -6.36
N ILE A 323 -9.34 7.48 -5.33
CA ILE A 323 -10.29 6.40 -5.05
C ILE A 323 -11.65 6.95 -4.60
N LEU A 324 -12.70 6.22 -4.92
CA LEU A 324 -14.04 6.40 -4.33
C LEU A 324 -14.45 5.23 -3.43
N ILE A 325 -13.76 4.10 -3.54
CA ILE A 325 -13.95 2.92 -2.68
C ILE A 325 -12.62 2.56 -2.02
N SER A 326 -12.60 2.65 -0.70
CA SER A 326 -11.44 2.35 0.14
C SER A 326 -11.54 0.93 0.69
N SER A 327 -10.85 0.00 0.04
CA SER A 327 -11.09 -1.44 0.17
C SER A 327 -10.79 -2.03 1.56
N ASN A 328 -9.85 -1.46 2.32
CA ASN A 328 -9.50 -1.99 3.66
C ASN A 328 -10.23 -1.28 4.82
N LEU A 329 -11.07 -0.27 4.53
CA LEU A 329 -11.85 0.41 5.57
C LEU A 329 -12.78 -0.59 6.30
N GLU A 330 -13.26 -1.61 5.61
CA GLU A 330 -14.04 -2.70 6.15
C GLU A 330 -13.37 -3.38 7.35
N ARG A 331 -12.04 -3.57 7.31
CA ARG A 331 -11.28 -4.12 8.44
C ARG A 331 -11.24 -3.19 9.66
N LEU A 332 -11.19 -1.86 9.43
CA LEU A 332 -11.33 -0.90 10.52
C LEU A 332 -12.71 -1.00 11.15
N LEU A 333 -13.77 -1.03 10.33
CA LEU A 333 -15.15 -1.15 10.82
C LEU A 333 -15.30 -2.38 11.71
N TYR A 334 -14.84 -3.55 11.23
CA TYR A 334 -14.85 -4.77 12.02
C TYR A 334 -14.06 -4.64 13.33
N SER A 335 -12.85 -4.07 13.27
CA SER A 335 -12.00 -3.87 14.46
C SER A 335 -12.64 -2.95 15.51
N VAL A 336 -13.52 -2.04 15.09
CA VAL A 336 -14.16 -1.06 15.97
C VAL A 336 -15.50 -1.57 16.51
N CYS A 337 -16.37 -2.15 15.66
CA CYS A 337 -17.69 -2.61 16.06
C CYS A 337 -17.69 -4.04 16.65
N GLY A 338 -16.72 -4.89 16.25
CA GLY A 338 -16.63 -6.28 16.69
C GLY A 338 -17.78 -7.18 16.18
N SER A 339 -18.52 -6.73 15.15
CA SER A 339 -19.72 -7.42 14.63
C SER A 339 -19.61 -7.65 13.12
N ASP A 340 -19.55 -8.91 12.73
CA ASP A 340 -19.57 -9.34 11.32
C ASP A 340 -20.90 -8.99 10.63
N THR A 341 -22.00 -9.13 11.34
CA THR A 341 -23.34 -8.80 10.85
C THR A 341 -23.49 -7.29 10.56
N GLU A 342 -22.97 -6.43 11.44
CA GLU A 342 -23.00 -4.98 11.26
C GLU A 342 -22.14 -4.58 10.05
N VAL A 343 -20.94 -5.15 9.91
CA VAL A 343 -20.06 -4.91 8.75
C VAL A 343 -20.69 -5.41 7.45
N ALA A 344 -21.28 -6.62 7.46
CA ALA A 344 -21.99 -7.13 6.29
C ALA A 344 -23.14 -6.21 5.86
N GLY A 345 -23.86 -5.61 6.81
CA GLY A 345 -24.89 -4.60 6.57
C GLY A 345 -24.34 -3.37 5.87
N TYR A 346 -23.25 -2.76 6.40
CA TYR A 346 -22.59 -1.59 5.77
C TYR A 346 -22.12 -1.89 4.35
N MET A 347 -21.56 -3.09 4.12
CA MET A 347 -21.07 -3.45 2.79
C MET A 347 -22.22 -3.72 1.81
N ALA A 348 -23.36 -4.26 2.28
CA ALA A 348 -24.56 -4.40 1.45
C ALA A 348 -25.17 -3.05 1.07
N GLU A 349 -25.24 -2.08 2.00
CA GLU A 349 -25.67 -0.72 1.72
C GLU A 349 -24.74 -0.03 0.70
N LEU A 350 -23.43 -0.15 0.88
CA LEU A 350 -22.44 0.38 -0.06
C LEU A 350 -22.60 -0.20 -1.47
N ALA A 351 -22.86 -1.51 -1.56
CA ALA A 351 -23.08 -2.17 -2.83
C ALA A 351 -24.37 -1.73 -3.51
N GLY A 352 -25.46 -1.60 -2.75
CA GLY A 352 -26.79 -1.28 -3.24
C GLY A 352 -27.00 0.19 -3.56
N THR A 353 -26.67 1.07 -2.60
CA THR A 353 -26.96 2.52 -2.68
C THR A 353 -25.71 3.38 -2.91
N GLY A 354 -24.51 2.81 -2.75
CA GLY A 354 -23.24 3.56 -2.79
C GLY A 354 -22.93 4.33 -1.50
N ARG A 355 -23.74 4.16 -0.43
CA ARG A 355 -23.63 4.92 0.82
C ARG A 355 -23.98 4.05 2.01
N TYR A 356 -23.29 4.27 3.13
CA TYR A 356 -23.70 3.79 4.46
C TYR A 356 -23.38 4.82 5.55
N GLU A 357 -24.00 4.68 6.70
CA GLU A 357 -23.72 5.48 7.90
C GLU A 357 -23.44 4.56 9.07
N VAL A 358 -22.34 4.77 9.77
CA VAL A 358 -21.97 3.95 10.91
C VAL A 358 -22.72 4.36 12.17
N SER A 359 -22.90 3.43 13.11
CA SER A 359 -23.55 3.68 14.40
C SER A 359 -22.82 4.75 15.21
N ASP A 360 -23.53 5.41 16.14
CA ASP A 360 -22.93 6.43 17.01
C ASP A 360 -21.82 5.87 17.88
N ALA A 361 -21.88 4.60 18.27
CA ALA A 361 -20.82 3.90 18.97
C ALA A 361 -19.55 3.81 18.14
N VAL A 362 -19.66 3.44 16.87
CA VAL A 362 -18.55 3.40 15.91
C VAL A 362 -17.98 4.81 15.66
N LYS A 363 -18.85 5.82 15.48
CA LYS A 363 -18.44 7.22 15.34
C LYS A 363 -17.61 7.70 16.52
N ALA A 364 -18.03 7.39 17.75
CA ALA A 364 -17.33 7.80 18.96
C ALA A 364 -15.91 7.20 19.04
N VAL A 365 -15.75 5.92 18.73
CA VAL A 365 -14.43 5.27 18.72
C VAL A 365 -13.54 5.84 17.62
N ILE A 366 -14.07 5.98 16.40
CA ILE A 366 -13.31 6.53 15.27
C ILE A 366 -12.84 7.96 15.59
N GLY A 367 -13.72 8.85 16.06
CA GLY A 367 -13.39 10.24 16.37
C GLY A 367 -12.37 10.40 17.51
N LYS A 368 -12.28 9.40 18.42
CA LYS A 368 -11.26 9.39 19.46
C LYS A 368 -9.85 9.18 18.90
N HIS A 369 -9.70 8.40 17.83
CA HIS A 369 -8.41 7.92 17.35
C HIS A 369 -7.99 8.51 16.00
N PHE A 370 -8.94 8.79 15.13
CA PHE A 370 -8.68 9.26 13.77
C PHE A 370 -9.02 10.75 13.60
N VAL A 371 -8.29 11.39 12.69
CA VAL A 371 -8.58 12.72 12.16
C VAL A 371 -8.55 12.62 10.63
N GLY A 372 -9.60 13.04 9.96
CA GLY A 372 -9.66 13.12 8.50
C GLY A 372 -9.38 14.54 8.00
N GLY A 373 -8.73 14.64 6.86
CA GLY A 373 -8.55 15.90 6.16
C GLY A 373 -8.12 15.70 4.71
N TYR A 374 -8.27 16.75 3.89
CA TYR A 374 -7.88 16.70 2.48
C TYR A 374 -7.23 18.00 2.04
N CYS A 375 -6.50 17.97 0.93
CA CYS A 375 -6.00 19.17 0.27
C CYS A 375 -6.10 19.07 -1.26
N SER A 376 -6.09 20.24 -1.90
CA SER A 376 -6.05 20.39 -3.36
C SER A 376 -4.65 20.16 -3.92
N ASP A 377 -4.56 20.08 -5.26
CA ASP A 377 -3.27 19.99 -5.96
C ASP A 377 -2.42 21.26 -5.73
N ASP A 378 -3.01 22.44 -5.65
CA ASP A 378 -2.28 23.69 -5.39
C ASP A 378 -1.73 23.74 -3.97
N GLU A 379 -2.51 23.31 -2.97
CA GLU A 379 -2.04 23.18 -1.60
C GLU A 379 -0.92 22.13 -1.48
N THR A 380 -1.02 21.05 -2.27
CA THR A 380 0.01 20.01 -2.36
C THR A 380 1.32 20.56 -2.92
N LYS A 381 1.27 21.27 -4.06
CA LYS A 381 2.44 21.94 -4.65
C LYS A 381 3.05 22.96 -3.68
N SER A 382 2.22 23.75 -3.01
CA SER A 382 2.67 24.72 -2.01
C SER A 382 3.40 24.06 -0.85
N ALA A 383 2.95 22.86 -0.39
CA ALA A 383 3.61 22.09 0.66
C ALA A 383 4.98 21.56 0.21
N ILE A 384 5.10 21.06 -1.03
CA ILE A 384 6.39 20.62 -1.61
C ILE A 384 7.37 21.78 -1.61
N ASN A 385 6.98 22.93 -2.17
CA ASN A 385 7.85 24.11 -2.26
C ASN A 385 8.30 24.59 -0.88
N LYS A 386 7.35 24.68 0.05
CA LYS A 386 7.62 25.14 1.43
C LYS A 386 8.68 24.27 2.11
N VAL A 387 8.45 22.94 2.15
CA VAL A 387 9.36 22.03 2.88
C VAL A 387 10.72 21.96 2.20
N TYR A 388 10.76 21.99 0.87
CA TYR A 388 12.03 22.04 0.16
C TYR A 388 12.82 23.33 0.49
N THR A 389 12.15 24.48 0.52
CA THR A 389 12.78 25.78 0.80
C THR A 389 13.21 25.93 2.25
N GLU A 390 12.38 25.45 3.21
CA GLU A 390 12.62 25.64 4.64
C GLU A 390 13.54 24.57 5.24
N ASN A 391 13.44 23.31 4.76
CA ASN A 391 14.13 22.15 5.34
C ASN A 391 15.13 21.49 4.38
N GLY A 392 15.18 21.87 3.09
CA GLY A 392 15.98 21.18 2.08
C GLY A 392 15.49 19.75 1.76
N TYR A 393 14.30 19.38 2.22
CA TYR A 393 13.73 18.05 2.03
C TYR A 393 12.74 18.02 0.87
N LEU A 394 12.98 17.13 -0.11
CA LEU A 394 12.14 16.98 -1.28
C LEU A 394 11.09 15.88 -1.05
N MET A 395 9.80 16.25 -1.10
CA MET A 395 8.67 15.33 -0.96
C MET A 395 8.04 15.00 -2.30
N ASP A 396 7.49 13.78 -2.43
CA ASP A 396 6.53 13.43 -3.46
C ASP A 396 5.14 14.05 -3.16
N THR A 397 4.28 14.00 -4.16
CA THR A 397 2.95 14.61 -4.07
C THR A 397 2.05 14.00 -2.98
N HIS A 398 2.15 12.70 -2.71
CA HIS A 398 1.38 12.03 -1.65
C HIS A 398 1.87 12.41 -0.27
N THR A 399 3.18 12.43 -0.06
CA THR A 399 3.80 12.87 1.20
C THR A 399 3.45 14.32 1.49
N ALA A 400 3.41 15.17 0.46
CA ALA A 400 3.02 16.58 0.61
C ALA A 400 1.56 16.76 1.06
N VAL A 401 0.64 15.93 0.57
CA VAL A 401 -0.75 15.90 1.08
C VAL A 401 -0.75 15.58 2.58
N ALA A 402 0.01 14.58 3.02
CA ALA A 402 0.08 14.21 4.43
C ALA A 402 0.70 15.33 5.28
N TYR A 403 1.82 15.92 4.84
CA TYR A 403 2.47 17.04 5.55
C TYR A 403 1.54 18.25 5.68
N ASN A 404 0.83 18.62 4.61
CA ASN A 404 -0.15 19.71 4.64
C ASN A 404 -1.23 19.46 5.71
N LYS A 405 -1.71 18.21 5.83
CA LYS A 405 -2.74 17.88 6.83
C LYS A 405 -2.20 17.90 8.26
N LEU A 406 -0.94 17.53 8.48
CA LEU A 406 -0.30 17.70 9.79
C LEU A 406 -0.22 19.19 10.16
N ALA A 407 0.22 20.03 9.23
CA ALA A 407 0.33 21.47 9.47
C ALA A 407 -1.03 22.10 9.79
N ALA A 408 -2.08 21.74 9.03
CA ALA A 408 -3.44 22.16 9.29
C ALA A 408 -3.95 21.68 10.67
N TYR A 409 -3.79 20.40 10.97
CA TYR A 409 -4.20 19.81 12.26
C TYR A 409 -3.53 20.52 13.45
N ARG A 410 -2.22 20.76 13.39
CA ARG A 410 -1.49 21.49 14.44
C ARG A 410 -1.96 22.92 14.58
N LYS A 411 -2.22 23.60 13.47
CA LYS A 411 -2.75 24.98 13.47
C LYS A 411 -4.13 25.07 14.12
N ASP A 412 -5.02 24.14 13.79
CA ASP A 412 -6.42 24.17 14.23
C ASP A 412 -6.60 23.73 15.68
N THR A 413 -5.74 22.83 16.16
CA THR A 413 -5.87 22.22 17.51
C THR A 413 -4.86 22.72 18.52
N GLY A 414 -3.77 23.36 18.08
CA GLY A 414 -2.62 23.67 18.92
C GLY A 414 -1.82 22.43 19.36
N CYS A 415 -2.04 21.28 18.74
CA CYS A 415 -1.36 20.03 19.09
C CYS A 415 0.16 20.14 18.84
N VAL A 416 0.94 19.72 19.84
CA VAL A 416 2.40 19.73 19.80
C VAL A 416 3.01 18.32 19.91
N THR A 417 2.17 17.28 19.83
CA THR A 417 2.60 15.88 19.85
C THR A 417 3.60 15.63 18.71
N PRO A 418 4.73 14.95 18.96
CA PRO A 418 5.63 14.52 17.91
C PRO A 418 4.87 13.69 16.87
N ALA A 419 5.22 13.88 15.60
CA ALA A 419 4.50 13.24 14.51
C ALA A 419 5.44 12.67 13.45
N VAL A 420 5.02 11.55 12.85
CA VAL A 420 5.66 10.92 11.70
C VAL A 420 4.76 11.07 10.48
N VAL A 421 5.26 11.74 9.47
CA VAL A 421 4.63 11.80 8.13
C VAL A 421 5.10 10.59 7.33
N VAL A 422 4.18 9.80 6.83
CA VAL A 422 4.52 8.59 6.06
C VAL A 422 4.75 8.94 4.60
N SER A 423 6.00 8.83 4.15
CA SER A 423 6.42 9.09 2.77
C SER A 423 6.31 7.81 1.93
N THR A 424 5.38 7.82 1.00
CA THR A 424 4.93 6.61 0.30
C THR A 424 5.53 6.41 -1.07
N ALA A 425 6.22 7.40 -1.64
CA ALA A 425 6.88 7.29 -2.94
C ALA A 425 8.07 8.24 -3.02
N SER A 426 9.01 7.91 -3.89
CA SER A 426 10.09 8.83 -4.26
C SER A 426 9.53 10.00 -5.09
N PRO A 427 9.98 11.24 -4.86
CA PRO A 427 9.61 12.40 -5.68
C PRO A 427 9.93 12.22 -7.16
N TYR A 428 10.91 11.42 -7.49
CA TYR A 428 11.32 11.09 -8.86
C TYR A 428 10.29 10.30 -9.67
N LYS A 429 9.25 9.76 -9.05
CA LYS A 429 8.12 9.14 -9.75
C LYS A 429 7.10 10.15 -10.27
N PHE A 430 7.16 11.38 -9.76
CA PHE A 430 6.22 12.47 -10.04
C PHE A 430 6.95 13.75 -10.44
N CYS A 431 8.04 13.62 -11.19
CA CYS A 431 8.98 14.71 -11.55
C CYS A 431 8.26 15.95 -12.07
N ASN A 432 7.28 15.80 -12.97
CA ASN A 432 6.57 16.94 -13.53
C ASN A 432 5.87 17.77 -12.45
N SER A 433 5.08 17.14 -11.60
CA SER A 433 4.35 17.84 -10.52
C SER A 433 5.29 18.44 -9.48
N VAL A 434 6.40 17.76 -9.17
CA VAL A 434 7.41 18.23 -8.23
C VAL A 434 8.15 19.43 -8.81
N LEU A 435 8.58 19.38 -10.07
CA LEU A 435 9.23 20.51 -10.75
C LEU A 435 8.30 21.73 -10.83
N GLN A 436 7.01 21.53 -11.18
CA GLN A 436 6.01 22.61 -11.17
C GLN A 436 5.86 23.23 -9.77
N ALA A 437 5.87 22.42 -8.72
CA ALA A 437 5.82 22.93 -7.35
C ALA A 437 7.05 23.80 -7.00
N LEU A 438 8.21 23.53 -7.61
CA LEU A 438 9.42 24.32 -7.46
C LEU A 438 9.52 25.50 -8.46
N GLY A 439 8.45 25.80 -9.18
CA GLY A 439 8.40 26.90 -10.16
C GLY A 439 9.17 26.59 -11.46
N GLN A 440 9.39 25.31 -11.76
CA GLN A 440 10.08 24.84 -12.96
C GLN A 440 9.09 24.21 -13.92
N GLU A 441 8.74 24.88 -14.99
CA GLU A 441 7.93 24.31 -16.07
C GLU A 441 8.82 23.59 -17.08
N SER A 442 8.32 22.48 -17.64
CA SER A 442 9.00 21.74 -18.69
C SER A 442 8.02 20.89 -19.49
N ASP A 443 8.13 20.96 -20.80
CA ASP A 443 7.44 20.08 -21.77
C ASP A 443 8.28 18.84 -22.12
N ALA A 444 9.39 18.60 -21.45
CA ALA A 444 10.26 17.45 -21.70
C ALA A 444 9.55 16.13 -21.37
N PRO A 445 9.90 15.02 -22.05
CA PRO A 445 9.40 13.69 -21.72
C PRO A 445 9.75 13.30 -20.27
N GLY A 446 8.91 12.44 -19.65
CA GLY A 446 9.01 12.10 -18.23
C GLY A 446 10.38 11.61 -17.75
N THR A 447 11.18 10.98 -18.61
CA THR A 447 12.53 10.51 -18.27
C THR A 447 13.57 11.62 -18.21
N GLU A 448 13.50 12.61 -19.12
CA GLU A 448 14.38 13.80 -19.07
C GLU A 448 14.07 14.64 -17.82
N LEU A 449 12.84 14.59 -17.32
CA LEU A 449 12.44 15.24 -16.07
C LEU A 449 13.14 14.65 -14.84
N ILE A 450 13.56 13.38 -14.86
CA ILE A 450 14.33 12.75 -13.79
C ILE A 450 15.67 13.47 -13.61
N GLU A 451 16.42 13.63 -14.71
CA GLU A 451 17.71 14.31 -14.70
C GLU A 451 17.55 15.81 -14.33
N LYS A 452 16.54 16.47 -14.93
CA LYS A 452 16.22 17.85 -14.62
C LYS A 452 15.89 18.06 -13.13
N LEU A 453 15.11 17.16 -12.53
CA LEU A 453 14.79 17.25 -11.10
C LEU A 453 16.05 17.12 -10.24
N SER A 454 16.94 16.19 -10.58
CA SER A 454 18.23 16.05 -9.90
C SER A 454 19.12 17.30 -10.05
N GLU A 455 19.17 17.89 -11.25
CA GLU A 455 19.91 19.12 -11.49
C GLU A 455 19.40 20.30 -10.68
N VAL A 456 18.09 20.47 -10.60
CA VAL A 456 17.43 21.57 -9.86
C VAL A 456 17.58 21.40 -8.35
N THR A 457 17.36 20.18 -7.86
CA THR A 457 17.28 19.93 -6.41
C THR A 457 18.60 19.47 -5.79
N LYS A 458 19.56 19.07 -6.60
CA LYS A 458 20.84 18.45 -6.15
C LYS A 458 20.64 17.19 -5.33
N THR A 459 19.47 16.53 -5.44
CA THR A 459 19.22 15.24 -4.84
C THR A 459 19.63 14.10 -5.78
N ALA A 460 20.04 12.96 -5.22
CA ALA A 460 20.43 11.80 -6.02
C ALA A 460 19.21 11.13 -6.67
N ILE A 461 19.36 10.68 -7.91
CA ILE A 461 18.38 9.85 -8.57
C ILE A 461 18.37 8.48 -7.88
N PRO A 462 17.22 7.95 -7.45
CA PRO A 462 17.16 6.59 -6.91
C PRO A 462 17.69 5.57 -7.91
N LYS A 463 18.55 4.67 -7.46
CA LYS A 463 19.20 3.66 -8.30
C LYS A 463 18.25 2.86 -9.22
N PRO A 464 17.02 2.47 -8.79
CA PRO A 464 16.07 1.79 -9.67
C PRO A 464 15.58 2.64 -10.86
N LEU A 465 15.70 3.97 -10.79
CA LEU A 465 15.26 4.91 -11.84
C LEU A 465 16.41 5.39 -12.73
N GLU A 466 17.66 5.12 -12.36
CA GLU A 466 18.81 5.48 -13.17
C GLU A 466 18.80 4.77 -14.53
N GLY A 467 18.92 5.53 -15.62
CA GLY A 467 18.99 5.02 -16.99
C GLY A 467 17.73 4.25 -17.42
N LEU A 468 16.56 4.53 -16.82
CA LEU A 468 15.31 3.85 -17.11
C LEU A 468 14.89 3.98 -18.59
N ASP A 469 15.19 5.12 -19.22
CA ASP A 469 14.95 5.41 -20.64
C ASP A 469 15.77 4.55 -21.62
N ARG A 470 16.92 4.03 -21.14
CA ARG A 470 17.85 3.21 -21.93
C ARG A 470 17.59 1.70 -21.81
N ARG A 471 16.68 1.30 -20.91
CA ARG A 471 16.34 -0.12 -20.74
C ARG A 471 15.48 -0.62 -21.89
N GLU A 472 15.68 -1.88 -22.25
CA GLU A 472 14.88 -2.55 -23.28
C GLU A 472 13.40 -2.60 -22.92
N LYS A 473 12.53 -2.10 -23.81
CA LYS A 473 11.08 -2.24 -23.68
C LYS A 473 10.69 -3.64 -24.12
N ARG A 474 10.38 -4.51 -23.17
CA ARG A 474 10.01 -5.92 -23.43
C ARG A 474 8.53 -6.13 -23.75
N PHE A 475 7.68 -5.18 -23.35
CA PHE A 475 6.23 -5.32 -23.45
C PHE A 475 5.61 -4.12 -24.15
N GLU A 476 5.02 -4.38 -25.34
CA GLU A 476 4.38 -3.36 -26.17
C GLU A 476 2.92 -3.73 -26.52
N LEU A 477 2.39 -4.80 -25.89
CA LEU A 477 1.05 -5.28 -26.17
C LEU A 477 -0.01 -4.28 -25.70
N VAL A 478 -0.88 -3.87 -26.63
CA VAL A 478 -2.05 -3.02 -26.37
C VAL A 478 -3.30 -3.78 -26.79
N VAL A 479 -4.24 -3.96 -25.88
CA VAL A 479 -5.45 -4.76 -26.10
C VAL A 479 -6.72 -3.96 -25.80
N ASP A 480 -7.84 -4.40 -26.36
CA ASP A 480 -9.15 -3.93 -25.94
C ASP A 480 -9.68 -4.77 -24.76
N LYS A 481 -10.57 -4.19 -23.96
CA LYS A 481 -11.13 -4.87 -22.78
C LYS A 481 -11.68 -6.28 -23.04
N PRO A 482 -12.39 -6.57 -24.15
CA PRO A 482 -12.84 -7.93 -24.47
C PRO A 482 -11.71 -8.93 -24.74
N GLU A 483 -10.52 -8.46 -25.11
CA GLU A 483 -9.37 -9.30 -25.47
C GLU A 483 -8.54 -9.71 -24.22
N MET A 484 -8.75 -9.08 -23.08
CA MET A 484 -7.98 -9.33 -21.85
C MET A 484 -7.99 -10.81 -21.44
N LYS A 485 -9.15 -11.49 -21.54
CA LYS A 485 -9.26 -12.92 -21.20
C LYS A 485 -8.42 -13.81 -22.12
N ALA A 486 -8.43 -13.52 -23.42
CA ALA A 486 -7.61 -14.23 -24.39
C ALA A 486 -6.12 -14.00 -24.13
N THR A 487 -5.73 -12.77 -23.78
CA THR A 487 -4.36 -12.42 -23.38
C THR A 487 -3.87 -13.25 -22.20
N VAL A 488 -4.71 -13.44 -21.17
CA VAL A 488 -4.38 -14.33 -20.02
C VAL A 488 -4.18 -15.77 -20.51
N ALA A 489 -5.08 -16.29 -21.37
CA ALA A 489 -4.99 -17.65 -21.86
C ALA A 489 -3.72 -17.89 -22.69
N ASP A 490 -3.31 -16.90 -23.50
CA ASP A 490 -2.09 -16.96 -24.32
C ASP A 490 -0.82 -16.87 -23.48
N PHE A 491 -0.81 -16.01 -22.45
CA PHE A 491 0.31 -15.88 -21.52
C PHE A 491 0.56 -17.17 -20.70
N LEU A 492 -0.47 -18.00 -20.51
CA LEU A 492 -0.38 -19.25 -19.74
C LEU A 492 -0.10 -20.50 -20.59
N LYS A 493 0.07 -20.37 -21.90
CA LYS A 493 0.54 -21.45 -22.75
C LYS A 493 2.00 -21.77 -22.45
#